data_00cc30f36ec8cc31cbcfffbab97094bc
#
_entry.id   00cc30f36ec8cc31cbcfffbab97094bc
#
_cell.length_a   1.000
_cell.length_b   1.000
_cell.length_c   1.000
_cell.angle_alpha   90.00
_cell.angle_beta   90.00
_cell.angle_gamma   90.00
#
_symmetry.space_group_name_H-M   'P 1'
#
loop_
_entity.id
_entity.type
_entity.pdbx_description
1 polymer ?
#
loop_
_entity_poly.entity_id
_entity_poly.type
_entity_poly.pdbx_seq_one_letter_code
_entity_poly.pdbx_strand_id
1 'polypeptide(L)'
;MEYKNSLALFFVVMMLCQTSTAQKVTVSKEISIRNNYAYDILPNIGDNIIFYNDKGIKHNFEIYDKNLRYKNSIQPEFEKKNILPTGVLPMDSTFRFYYTYKEDDKIYFRVNVYDKNVALVDSSTLAVKDRKSINSNPRFAFSKDKSKVLIFTPDDKSLHLQLIDNNALSVIYDFTLAIKSMNLKTDFEKLIVSNSGEIYIITRKSSFWDRSEMSGFSLIRIKNVSNIFLHQFSPESDKITDLFMDYDEKNERIVLAGFTTVNDESKANGYFGFSISGNDIPEDAEILVNKFTTDFISDVTGKKPGKVKELTDYKIQDIIVRNDGGVIIISELVKEFTRRSQMNAPNQFGDYLPARGLIDYYHEDIILLSTFPDGKEHWRKILFKKQFSQDDGAIYSSYFLFKTPSRIRLIYNDEIKNSNTVSEYVFDPIGQSERKSVLSTEYQNLKLRFRDAIQIGPSSLIVPSEKSWKINMVRIDYD
;
A
#
# COMPACT_ATOMS: atom_id res chain seq x y z
N MET A 1 31.66 -54.46 15.11
CA MET A 1 30.62 -53.68 15.81
C MET A 1 30.91 -52.16 15.80
N GLU A 2 32.16 -51.73 15.72
CA GLU A 2 32.59 -50.32 15.74
C GLU A 2 32.27 -49.51 14.46
N TYR A 3 32.24 -50.13 13.27
CA TYR A 3 31.91 -49.42 12.02
C TYR A 3 30.46 -48.98 11.90
N LYS A 4 29.50 -49.66 12.55
CA LYS A 4 28.10 -49.25 12.53
C LYS A 4 27.83 -48.01 13.39
N ASN A 5 28.57 -47.85 14.48
CA ASN A 5 28.43 -46.67 15.36
C ASN A 5 29.08 -45.43 14.76
N SER A 6 30.17 -45.58 13.98
CA SER A 6 30.81 -44.46 13.29
C SER A 6 29.95 -43.92 12.15
N LEU A 7 29.24 -44.80 11.41
CA LEU A 7 28.32 -44.39 10.32
C LEU A 7 27.06 -43.70 10.86
N ALA A 8 26.55 -44.16 12.00
CA ALA A 8 25.41 -43.52 12.66
C ALA A 8 25.76 -42.12 13.21
N LEU A 9 26.98 -41.97 13.76
CA LEU A 9 27.49 -40.69 14.24
C LEU A 9 27.70 -39.70 13.07
N PHE A 10 28.17 -40.17 11.92
CA PHE A 10 28.34 -39.35 10.71
C PHE A 10 27.00 -38.88 10.13
N PHE A 11 25.95 -39.70 10.15
CA PHE A 11 24.61 -39.36 9.74
C PHE A 11 23.95 -38.35 10.71
N VAL A 12 24.18 -38.49 12.02
CA VAL A 12 23.69 -37.54 13.02
C VAL A 12 24.40 -36.20 12.90
N VAL A 13 25.69 -36.16 12.63
CA VAL A 13 26.46 -34.92 12.39
C VAL A 13 26.06 -34.29 11.06
N MET A 14 25.76 -35.08 10.02
CA MET A 14 25.25 -34.55 8.76
C MET A 14 23.81 -34.00 8.84
N MET A 15 22.95 -34.54 9.73
CA MET A 15 21.64 -33.99 10.03
C MET A 15 21.68 -32.71 10.87
N LEU A 16 22.74 -32.47 11.63
CA LEU A 16 22.92 -31.23 12.43
C LEU A 16 23.50 -30.07 11.63
N CYS A 17 24.01 -30.29 10.42
CA CYS A 17 24.37 -29.26 9.45
C CYS A 17 23.17 -28.84 8.61
N GLN A 18 22.00 -28.63 9.20
CA GLN A 18 21.02 -27.72 8.60
C GLN A 18 21.63 -26.33 8.69
N THR A 19 22.12 -25.84 7.56
CA THR A 19 22.49 -24.43 7.41
C THR A 19 21.29 -23.61 7.79
N SER A 20 21.28 -23.09 9.00
CA SER A 20 20.38 -22.01 9.38
C SER A 20 20.74 -20.85 8.47
N THR A 21 19.98 -20.65 7.41
CA THR A 21 20.07 -19.46 6.57
C THR A 21 19.68 -18.27 7.44
N ALA A 22 20.69 -17.64 8.04
CA ALA A 22 20.48 -16.44 8.84
C ALA A 22 20.32 -15.27 7.89
N GLN A 23 19.21 -14.53 7.99
CA GLN A 23 19.02 -13.29 7.25
C GLN A 23 20.16 -12.33 7.56
N LYS A 24 20.75 -11.76 6.52
CA LYS A 24 21.76 -10.72 6.69
C LYS A 24 21.11 -9.39 6.93
N VAL A 25 21.43 -8.77 8.07
CA VAL A 25 20.91 -7.44 8.44
C VAL A 25 22.03 -6.41 8.37
N THR A 26 21.75 -5.31 7.69
CA THR A 26 22.66 -4.15 7.57
C THR A 26 21.90 -2.90 8.01
N VAL A 27 22.51 -2.10 8.90
CA VAL A 27 21.88 -0.90 9.47
C VAL A 27 22.68 0.33 9.07
N SER A 28 22.01 1.37 8.59
CA SER A 28 22.63 2.66 8.30
C SER A 28 23.02 3.41 9.59
N LYS A 29 23.80 4.48 9.45
CA LYS A 29 23.92 5.48 10.53
C LYS A 29 22.56 6.11 10.80
N GLU A 30 22.38 6.62 12.02
CA GLU A 30 21.21 7.40 12.40
C GLU A 30 21.10 8.69 11.58
N ILE A 31 19.91 8.95 11.05
CA ILE A 31 19.53 10.14 10.31
C ILE A 31 18.55 10.94 11.18
N SER A 32 18.82 12.21 11.42
CA SER A 32 17.90 13.07 12.18
C SER A 32 16.73 13.50 11.30
N ILE A 33 15.52 13.16 11.74
CA ILE A 33 14.26 13.60 11.10
C ILE A 33 13.53 14.67 11.90
N ARG A 34 14.21 15.27 12.86
CA ARG A 34 13.66 16.39 13.64
C ARG A 34 13.36 17.56 12.72
N ASN A 35 12.13 18.07 12.79
CA ASN A 35 11.60 19.13 11.92
C ASN A 35 11.42 18.71 10.44
N ASN A 36 11.42 17.44 10.12
CA ASN A 36 10.97 16.97 8.81
C ASN A 36 9.44 16.98 8.74
N TYR A 37 8.90 17.42 7.62
CA TYR A 37 7.48 17.24 7.27
C TYR A 37 7.23 15.84 6.72
N ALA A 38 8.18 15.35 5.91
CA ALA A 38 8.15 14.03 5.32
C ALA A 38 9.57 13.52 5.03
N TYR A 39 9.69 12.24 4.76
CA TYR A 39 10.88 11.63 4.15
C TYR A 39 10.46 10.53 3.18
N ASP A 40 11.37 10.17 2.29
CA ASP A 40 11.19 9.05 1.39
C ASP A 40 12.52 8.31 1.18
N ILE A 41 12.45 7.01 0.87
CA ILE A 41 13.61 6.17 0.57
C ILE A 41 13.52 5.76 -0.89
N LEU A 42 14.47 6.20 -1.70
CA LEU A 42 14.54 5.91 -3.12
C LEU A 42 15.56 4.78 -3.34
N PRO A 43 15.10 3.55 -3.55
CA PRO A 43 15.99 2.42 -3.76
C PRO A 43 16.51 2.38 -5.20
N ASN A 44 17.68 1.76 -5.38
CA ASN A 44 18.19 1.33 -6.68
C ASN A 44 18.35 2.46 -7.72
N ILE A 45 18.78 3.64 -7.31
CA ILE A 45 19.15 4.67 -8.26
C ILE A 45 20.59 4.40 -8.73
N GLY A 46 20.73 3.56 -9.76
CA GLY A 46 21.99 2.88 -10.09
C GLY A 46 22.45 2.03 -8.91
N ASP A 47 23.66 2.29 -8.40
CA ASP A 47 24.23 1.59 -7.23
C ASP A 47 23.95 2.29 -5.90
N ASN A 48 23.08 3.31 -5.87
CA ASN A 48 22.83 4.14 -4.72
C ASN A 48 21.41 3.94 -4.18
N ILE A 49 21.28 4.20 -2.89
CA ILE A 49 20.02 4.41 -2.18
C ILE A 49 20.02 5.87 -1.76
N ILE A 50 18.94 6.58 -2.05
CA ILE A 50 18.82 7.99 -1.73
C ILE A 50 17.75 8.16 -0.67
N PHE A 51 18.10 8.84 0.42
CA PHE A 51 17.17 9.22 1.47
C PHE A 51 16.77 10.69 1.27
N TYR A 52 15.51 10.93 0.96
CA TYR A 52 14.96 12.26 0.77
C TYR A 52 14.39 12.79 2.09
N ASN A 53 14.79 14.01 2.45
CA ASN A 53 14.30 14.75 3.61
C ASN A 53 13.56 16.00 3.15
N ASP A 54 12.28 16.12 3.51
CA ASP A 54 11.48 17.33 3.34
C ASP A 54 11.41 18.11 4.65
N LYS A 55 12.00 19.33 4.65
CA LYS A 55 11.94 20.29 5.76
C LYS A 55 11.15 21.55 5.39
N GLY A 56 10.23 21.44 4.45
CA GLY A 56 9.40 22.51 3.94
C GLY A 56 10.10 23.38 2.89
N ILE A 57 10.99 24.31 3.32
CA ILE A 57 11.74 25.18 2.39
C ILE A 57 13.04 24.50 1.91
N LYS A 58 13.53 23.53 2.68
CA LYS A 58 14.79 22.84 2.38
C LYS A 58 14.51 21.38 2.04
N HIS A 59 14.90 20.99 0.86
CA HIS A 59 14.80 19.63 0.37
C HIS A 59 16.21 19.06 0.27
N ASN A 60 16.48 17.99 1.04
CA ASN A 60 17.81 17.41 1.15
C ASN A 60 17.79 15.95 0.71
N PHE A 61 18.79 15.55 -0.08
CA PHE A 61 18.98 14.18 -0.54
C PHE A 61 20.31 13.65 0.00
N GLU A 62 20.24 12.61 0.83
CA GLU A 62 21.39 11.91 1.36
C GLU A 62 21.64 10.64 0.55
N ILE A 63 22.86 10.47 0.06
CA ILE A 63 23.25 9.38 -0.83
C ILE A 63 23.97 8.32 0.00
N TYR A 64 23.54 7.07 -0.17
CA TYR A 64 24.10 5.89 0.45
C TYR A 64 24.48 4.87 -0.64
N ASP A 65 25.51 4.05 -0.37
CA ASP A 65 25.80 2.88 -1.19
C ASP A 65 24.81 1.73 -0.90
N LYS A 66 24.89 0.65 -1.68
CA LYS A 66 24.05 -0.56 -1.49
C LYS A 66 24.21 -1.23 -0.11
N ASN A 67 25.31 -0.95 0.61
CA ASN A 67 25.55 -1.45 1.96
C ASN A 67 25.14 -0.43 3.04
N LEU A 68 24.33 0.57 2.69
CA LEU A 68 23.85 1.64 3.56
C LEU A 68 24.98 2.50 4.17
N ARG A 69 26.13 2.59 3.50
CA ARG A 69 27.20 3.50 3.91
C ARG A 69 26.96 4.87 3.32
N TYR A 70 26.94 5.89 4.17
CA TYR A 70 26.76 7.28 3.76
C TYR A 70 27.90 7.73 2.82
N LYS A 71 27.52 8.39 1.73
CA LYS A 71 28.45 8.97 0.75
C LYS A 71 28.46 10.49 0.81
N ASN A 72 27.29 11.11 0.60
CA ASN A 72 27.16 12.55 0.45
C ASN A 72 25.75 13.04 0.77
N SER A 73 25.58 14.36 0.91
CA SER A 73 24.29 15.04 1.07
C SER A 73 24.23 16.27 0.17
N ILE A 74 23.14 16.39 -0.59
CA ILE A 74 22.97 17.45 -1.60
C ILE A 74 21.60 18.11 -1.40
N GLN A 75 21.60 19.44 -1.48
CA GLN A 75 20.40 20.26 -1.55
C GLN A 75 20.29 20.80 -3.00
N PRO A 76 19.39 20.27 -3.83
CA PRO A 76 19.23 20.80 -5.18
C PRO A 76 18.61 22.19 -5.15
N GLU A 77 18.95 22.99 -6.14
CA GLU A 77 18.31 24.26 -6.38
C GLU A 77 17.03 24.09 -7.19
N PHE A 78 16.00 24.86 -6.84
CA PHE A 78 14.73 24.92 -7.54
C PHE A 78 14.49 26.34 -8.04
N GLU A 79 13.63 26.49 -9.05
CA GLU A 79 13.30 27.79 -9.63
C GLU A 79 12.69 28.75 -8.59
N LYS A 80 12.02 28.21 -7.60
CA LYS A 80 11.39 28.96 -6.50
C LYS A 80 11.77 28.36 -5.15
N LYS A 81 11.90 29.23 -4.16
CA LYS A 81 12.18 28.79 -2.77
C LYS A 81 11.04 28.01 -2.14
N ASN A 82 9.79 28.37 -2.48
CA ASN A 82 8.60 27.76 -1.92
C ASN A 82 7.98 26.83 -2.96
N ILE A 83 8.43 25.60 -2.98
CA ILE A 83 7.84 24.53 -3.75
C ILE A 83 7.02 23.61 -2.82
N LEU A 84 6.02 22.95 -3.40
CA LEU A 84 5.25 21.90 -2.72
C LEU A 84 5.58 20.58 -3.42
N PRO A 85 6.38 19.69 -2.80
CA PRO A 85 6.62 18.35 -3.33
C PRO A 85 5.29 17.59 -3.47
N THR A 86 5.12 16.88 -4.57
CA THR A 86 3.93 16.08 -4.86
C THR A 86 4.25 14.61 -5.03
N GLY A 87 5.52 14.25 -5.21
CA GLY A 87 5.99 12.88 -5.27
C GLY A 87 7.42 12.76 -5.74
N VAL A 88 8.05 11.68 -5.33
CA VAL A 88 9.39 11.30 -5.81
C VAL A 88 9.32 9.89 -6.37
N LEU A 89 9.73 9.70 -7.60
CA LEU A 89 9.61 8.44 -8.31
C LEU A 89 10.98 7.88 -8.67
N PRO A 90 11.45 6.81 -8.02
CA PRO A 90 12.69 6.15 -8.38
C PRO A 90 12.56 5.41 -9.72
N MET A 91 13.56 5.58 -10.59
CA MET A 91 13.78 4.85 -11.83
C MET A 91 15.10 4.08 -11.72
N ASP A 92 15.50 3.31 -12.74
CA ASP A 92 16.68 2.44 -12.66
C ASP A 92 18.00 3.18 -12.40
N SER A 93 18.21 4.34 -13.04
CA SER A 93 19.46 5.12 -12.94
C SER A 93 19.25 6.57 -12.54
N THR A 94 18.01 6.99 -12.49
CA THR A 94 17.58 8.38 -12.21
C THR A 94 16.40 8.36 -11.26
N PHE A 95 16.00 9.51 -10.75
CA PHE A 95 14.72 9.67 -10.09
C PHE A 95 14.05 10.96 -10.55
N ARG A 96 12.73 10.99 -10.47
CA ARG A 96 11.93 12.14 -10.83
C ARG A 96 11.34 12.77 -9.59
N PHE A 97 11.53 14.07 -9.46
CA PHE A 97 11.00 14.88 -8.37
C PHE A 97 9.87 15.75 -8.91
N TYR A 98 8.63 15.44 -8.56
CA TYR A 98 7.45 16.19 -8.94
C TYR A 98 7.12 17.21 -7.86
N TYR A 99 6.85 18.43 -8.28
CA TYR A 99 6.50 19.51 -7.37
C TYR A 99 5.64 20.56 -8.06
N THR A 100 4.98 21.37 -7.25
CA THR A 100 4.25 22.54 -7.70
C THR A 100 4.80 23.79 -7.04
N TYR A 101 4.68 24.90 -7.74
CA TYR A 101 4.88 26.23 -7.17
C TYR A 101 3.84 27.20 -7.70
N LYS A 102 3.68 28.34 -7.01
CA LYS A 102 2.73 29.41 -7.36
C LYS A 102 3.48 30.63 -7.84
N GLU A 103 3.03 31.21 -8.94
CA GLU A 103 3.53 32.45 -9.49
C GLU A 103 2.41 33.14 -10.30
N ASP A 104 2.19 34.44 -10.10
CA ASP A 104 1.24 35.30 -10.83
C ASP A 104 -0.17 34.69 -11.00
N ASP A 105 -0.80 34.26 -9.90
CA ASP A 105 -2.09 33.57 -9.88
C ASP A 105 -2.13 32.24 -10.66
N LYS A 106 -0.99 31.70 -11.03
CA LYS A 106 -0.87 30.38 -11.67
C LYS A 106 -0.20 29.36 -10.77
N ILE A 107 -0.53 28.10 -11.01
CA ILE A 107 0.12 26.95 -10.39
C ILE A 107 0.86 26.21 -11.49
N TYR A 108 2.15 26.06 -11.32
CA TYR A 108 3.04 25.34 -12.22
C TYR A 108 3.25 23.93 -11.69
N PHE A 109 3.06 22.93 -12.54
CA PHE A 109 3.36 21.53 -12.28
C PHE A 109 4.67 21.21 -12.97
N ARG A 110 5.68 20.84 -12.17
CA ARG A 110 7.05 20.63 -12.65
C ARG A 110 7.54 19.24 -12.31
N VAL A 111 8.46 18.77 -13.13
CA VAL A 111 9.28 17.59 -12.84
C VAL A 111 10.74 17.93 -13.09
N ASN A 112 11.60 17.57 -12.14
CA ASN A 112 13.04 17.56 -12.28
C ASN A 112 13.52 16.11 -12.29
N VAL A 113 14.41 15.78 -13.21
CA VAL A 113 15.05 14.48 -13.33
C VAL A 113 16.47 14.59 -12.80
N TYR A 114 16.78 13.79 -11.81
CA TYR A 114 18.10 13.74 -11.19
C TYR A 114 18.76 12.39 -11.43
N ASP A 115 20.09 12.39 -11.59
CA ASP A 115 20.89 11.17 -11.64
C ASP A 115 21.16 10.59 -10.24
N LYS A 116 21.91 9.49 -10.18
CA LYS A 116 22.32 8.82 -8.94
C LYS A 116 23.16 9.69 -7.98
N ASN A 117 23.71 10.79 -8.45
CA ASN A 117 24.49 11.76 -7.67
C ASN A 117 23.69 13.02 -7.35
N VAL A 118 22.38 13.02 -7.63
CA VAL A 118 21.48 14.18 -7.46
C VAL A 118 21.89 15.38 -8.35
N ALA A 119 22.56 15.11 -9.47
CA ALA A 119 22.78 16.13 -10.50
C ALA A 119 21.53 16.24 -11.38
N LEU A 120 21.08 17.46 -11.66
CA LEU A 120 19.94 17.72 -12.54
C LEU A 120 20.32 17.31 -13.98
N VAL A 121 19.56 16.38 -14.55
CA VAL A 121 19.75 15.86 -15.91
C VAL A 121 18.77 16.50 -16.87
N ASP A 122 17.50 16.64 -16.43
CA ASP A 122 16.43 17.19 -17.26
C ASP A 122 15.34 17.82 -16.38
N SER A 123 14.51 18.67 -16.98
CA SER A 123 13.36 19.26 -16.30
C SER A 123 12.27 19.65 -17.28
N SER A 124 11.01 19.57 -16.86
CA SER A 124 9.88 19.97 -17.69
C SER A 124 8.76 20.61 -16.88
N THR A 125 8.05 21.54 -17.53
CA THR A 125 6.75 22.02 -17.04
C THR A 125 5.65 21.15 -17.64
N LEU A 126 5.00 20.36 -16.82
CA LEU A 126 3.97 19.41 -17.25
C LEU A 126 2.63 20.10 -17.47
N ALA A 127 2.30 21.09 -16.63
CA ALA A 127 1.07 21.85 -16.73
C ALA A 127 1.20 23.24 -16.09
N VAL A 128 0.40 24.17 -16.57
CA VAL A 128 0.18 25.48 -15.94
C VAL A 128 -1.33 25.68 -15.83
N LYS A 129 -1.83 25.90 -14.61
CA LYS A 129 -3.27 26.08 -14.33
C LYS A 129 -3.50 27.39 -13.60
N ASP A 130 -4.62 28.03 -13.88
CA ASP A 130 -5.02 29.20 -13.11
C ASP A 130 -5.43 28.80 -11.70
N ARG A 131 -4.96 29.51 -10.69
CA ARG A 131 -5.25 29.21 -9.27
C ARG A 131 -6.74 29.14 -8.96
N LYS A 132 -7.55 30.00 -9.64
CA LYS A 132 -9.00 30.04 -9.48
C LYS A 132 -9.73 28.86 -10.09
N SER A 133 -9.11 28.15 -11.03
CA SER A 133 -9.70 26.99 -11.70
C SER A 133 -9.49 25.67 -10.95
N ILE A 134 -8.70 25.67 -9.85
CA ILE A 134 -8.39 24.46 -9.08
C ILE A 134 -9.21 24.48 -7.80
N ASN A 135 -10.34 23.78 -7.81
CA ASN A 135 -11.23 23.64 -6.65
C ASN A 135 -10.76 22.52 -5.69
N SER A 136 -9.90 21.63 -6.15
CA SER A 136 -9.33 20.54 -5.34
C SER A 136 -7.85 20.32 -5.67
N ASN A 137 -7.10 19.77 -4.72
CA ASN A 137 -5.68 19.47 -4.94
C ASN A 137 -5.52 18.36 -5.98
N PRO A 138 -4.65 18.55 -6.98
CA PRO A 138 -4.31 17.51 -7.94
C PRO A 138 -3.72 16.28 -7.25
N ARG A 139 -4.06 15.11 -7.77
CA ARG A 139 -3.55 13.83 -7.33
C ARG A 139 -2.73 13.19 -8.45
N PHE A 140 -1.85 12.28 -8.08
CA PHE A 140 -0.96 11.58 -9.01
C PHE A 140 -1.24 10.07 -8.97
N ALA A 141 -1.23 9.45 -10.13
CA ALA A 141 -1.20 8.00 -10.28
C ALA A 141 -0.11 7.62 -11.28
N PHE A 142 0.55 6.48 -11.02
CA PHE A 142 1.65 6.00 -11.84
C PHE A 142 1.31 4.61 -12.37
N SER A 143 1.74 4.32 -13.62
CA SER A 143 1.73 2.95 -14.12
C SER A 143 2.75 2.09 -13.35
N LYS A 144 2.57 0.78 -13.36
CA LYS A 144 3.46 -0.15 -12.63
C LYS A 144 4.92 -0.08 -13.09
N ASP A 145 5.14 0.09 -14.40
CA ASP A 145 6.46 0.30 -14.99
C ASP A 145 6.97 1.74 -14.90
N LYS A 146 6.16 2.64 -14.32
CA LYS A 146 6.45 4.07 -14.16
C LYS A 146 6.60 4.84 -15.48
N SER A 147 6.24 4.25 -16.61
CA SER A 147 6.31 4.90 -17.92
C SER A 147 5.23 5.96 -18.15
N LYS A 148 4.12 5.89 -17.39
CA LYS A 148 3.00 6.82 -17.45
C LYS A 148 2.73 7.47 -16.11
N VAL A 149 2.42 8.77 -16.16
CA VAL A 149 1.98 9.56 -14.99
C VAL A 149 0.66 10.20 -15.35
N LEU A 150 -0.32 10.01 -14.49
CA LEU A 150 -1.60 10.68 -14.58
C LEU A 150 -1.72 11.72 -13.49
N ILE A 151 -1.92 12.97 -13.87
CA ILE A 151 -2.35 14.04 -12.97
C ILE A 151 -3.87 14.14 -13.10
N PHE A 152 -4.58 14.00 -11.99
CA PHE A 152 -6.05 14.07 -12.00
C PHE A 152 -6.59 14.93 -10.87
N THR A 153 -7.68 15.62 -11.17
CA THR A 153 -8.34 16.54 -10.24
C THR A 153 -9.83 16.26 -10.25
N PRO A 154 -10.39 15.65 -9.20
CA PRO A 154 -11.83 15.45 -9.09
C PRO A 154 -12.53 16.76 -8.72
N ASP A 155 -13.61 17.06 -9.42
CA ASP A 155 -14.56 18.13 -9.15
C ASP A 155 -15.98 17.57 -9.03
N ASP A 156 -16.96 18.35 -8.61
CA ASP A 156 -18.33 17.88 -8.33
C ASP A 156 -18.98 17.14 -9.52
N LYS A 157 -18.76 17.62 -10.74
CA LYS A 157 -19.39 17.06 -11.96
C LYS A 157 -18.40 16.59 -13.00
N SER A 158 -17.12 16.68 -12.73
CA SER A 158 -16.09 16.41 -13.69
C SER A 158 -14.82 15.87 -13.05
N LEU A 159 -14.03 15.18 -13.84
CA LEU A 159 -12.69 14.74 -13.49
C LEU A 159 -11.74 15.22 -14.58
N HIS A 160 -10.86 16.12 -14.21
CA HIS A 160 -9.81 16.56 -15.11
C HIS A 160 -8.69 15.54 -15.10
N LEU A 161 -8.25 15.09 -16.29
CA LEU A 161 -7.29 14.02 -16.51
C LEU A 161 -6.20 14.50 -17.46
N GLN A 162 -4.94 14.45 -17.02
CA GLN A 162 -3.77 14.73 -17.83
C GLN A 162 -2.80 13.56 -17.79
N LEU A 163 -2.70 12.80 -18.86
CA LEU A 163 -1.77 11.69 -18.99
C LEU A 163 -0.46 12.17 -19.61
N ILE A 164 0.63 11.78 -19.00
CA ILE A 164 1.99 12.20 -19.35
C ILE A 164 2.82 10.96 -19.68
N ASP A 165 3.56 11.00 -20.77
CA ASP A 165 4.66 10.07 -21.00
C ASP A 165 5.81 10.47 -20.08
N ASN A 166 6.07 9.60 -19.11
CA ASN A 166 7.07 9.89 -18.09
C ASN A 166 8.50 9.83 -18.63
N ASN A 167 8.75 9.09 -19.71
CA ASN A 167 10.08 8.99 -20.31
C ASN A 167 10.39 10.24 -21.18
N ALA A 168 9.43 10.66 -21.99
CA ALA A 168 9.54 11.83 -22.85
C ALA A 168 9.23 13.16 -22.12
N LEU A 169 8.73 13.12 -20.91
CA LEU A 169 8.24 14.27 -20.12
C LEU A 169 7.23 15.14 -20.89
N SER A 170 6.39 14.51 -21.69
CA SER A 170 5.43 15.17 -22.57
C SER A 170 4.01 14.73 -22.31
N VAL A 171 3.06 15.64 -22.52
CA VAL A 171 1.63 15.37 -22.35
C VAL A 171 1.14 14.51 -23.53
N ILE A 172 0.56 13.34 -23.22
CA ILE A 172 -0.09 12.47 -24.21
C ILE A 172 -1.47 13.02 -24.53
N TYR A 173 -2.26 13.33 -23.50
CA TYR A 173 -3.55 14.01 -23.62
C TYR A 173 -3.91 14.75 -22.32
N ASP A 174 -4.77 15.75 -22.49
CA ASP A 174 -5.32 16.58 -21.42
C ASP A 174 -6.81 16.80 -21.74
N PHE A 175 -7.72 16.30 -20.91
CA PHE A 175 -9.16 16.47 -21.12
C PHE A 175 -9.94 16.39 -19.81
N THR A 176 -11.21 16.77 -19.88
CA THR A 176 -12.14 16.71 -18.76
C THR A 176 -13.21 15.68 -19.01
N LEU A 177 -13.27 14.65 -18.16
CA LEU A 177 -14.33 13.66 -18.14
C LEU A 177 -15.52 14.22 -17.35
N ALA A 178 -16.70 14.22 -17.95
CA ALA A 178 -17.96 14.56 -17.30
C ALA A 178 -18.99 13.47 -17.54
N ILE A 179 -19.60 12.96 -16.46
CA ILE A 179 -20.64 11.96 -16.53
C ILE A 179 -21.88 12.50 -15.83
N LYS A 180 -22.94 12.75 -16.59
CA LYS A 180 -24.14 13.45 -16.12
C LYS A 180 -24.84 12.78 -14.92
N SER A 181 -24.71 11.47 -14.77
CA SER A 181 -25.36 10.67 -13.73
C SER A 181 -24.52 10.48 -12.46
N MET A 182 -23.31 11.06 -12.37
CA MET A 182 -22.36 10.83 -11.29
C MET A 182 -21.86 12.13 -10.73
N ASN A 183 -21.62 12.16 -9.43
CA ASN A 183 -20.81 13.18 -8.77
C ASN A 183 -19.40 12.65 -8.58
N LEU A 184 -18.50 12.97 -9.50
CA LEU A 184 -17.14 12.42 -9.53
C LEU A 184 -16.26 12.83 -8.32
N LYS A 185 -16.70 13.78 -7.50
CA LYS A 185 -16.01 14.14 -6.26
C LYS A 185 -16.40 13.26 -5.08
N THR A 186 -17.69 12.95 -4.96
CA THR A 186 -18.23 12.14 -3.85
C THR A 186 -18.26 10.66 -4.14
N ASP A 187 -18.47 10.29 -5.42
CA ASP A 187 -18.65 8.90 -5.83
C ASP A 187 -17.33 8.24 -6.29
N PHE A 188 -16.25 9.03 -6.41
CA PHE A 188 -14.93 8.54 -6.80
C PHE A 188 -14.34 7.64 -5.72
N GLU A 189 -14.01 6.41 -6.08
CA GLU A 189 -13.41 5.42 -5.18
C GLU A 189 -11.95 5.16 -5.48
N LYS A 190 -11.63 4.73 -6.69
CA LYS A 190 -10.28 4.30 -7.08
C LYS A 190 -9.97 4.66 -8.52
N LEU A 191 -8.69 4.82 -8.80
CA LEU A 191 -8.16 5.04 -10.13
C LEU A 191 -6.82 4.33 -10.28
N ILE A 192 -6.61 3.67 -11.42
CA ILE A 192 -5.33 3.09 -11.83
C ILE A 192 -5.02 3.46 -13.27
N VAL A 193 -3.73 3.43 -13.61
CA VAL A 193 -3.21 3.63 -14.96
C VAL A 193 -2.38 2.41 -15.35
N SER A 194 -2.69 1.81 -16.49
CA SER A 194 -1.91 0.71 -17.04
C SER A 194 -0.60 1.20 -17.69
N ASN A 195 0.33 0.29 -17.94
CA ASN A 195 1.56 0.60 -18.66
C ASN A 195 1.31 1.07 -20.10
N SER A 196 0.20 0.64 -20.72
CA SER A 196 -0.24 1.13 -22.03
C SER A 196 -0.84 2.54 -21.99
N GLY A 197 -1.17 3.06 -20.80
CA GLY A 197 -1.81 4.36 -20.62
C GLY A 197 -3.34 4.31 -20.60
N GLU A 198 -3.94 3.13 -20.55
CA GLU A 198 -5.37 3.02 -20.28
C GLU A 198 -5.65 3.40 -18.81
N ILE A 199 -6.75 4.12 -18.59
CA ILE A 199 -7.16 4.54 -17.26
C ILE A 199 -8.42 3.78 -16.88
N TYR A 200 -8.43 3.25 -15.66
CA TYR A 200 -9.58 2.60 -15.06
C TYR A 200 -9.99 3.36 -13.80
N ILE A 201 -11.26 3.73 -13.71
CA ILE A 201 -11.82 4.50 -12.60
C ILE A 201 -13.01 3.75 -12.06
N ILE A 202 -13.03 3.56 -10.75
CA ILE A 202 -14.20 3.05 -10.04
C ILE A 202 -14.94 4.21 -9.40
N THR A 203 -16.26 4.24 -9.64
CA THR A 203 -17.17 5.14 -8.94
C THR A 203 -18.25 4.34 -8.22
N ARG A 204 -18.61 4.82 -7.04
CA ARG A 204 -19.63 4.23 -6.17
C ARG A 204 -21.01 4.34 -6.83
N LYS A 205 -21.80 3.29 -6.74
CA LYS A 205 -23.24 3.31 -7.01
C LYS A 205 -23.94 3.21 -5.66
N SER A 206 -24.45 4.32 -5.18
CA SER A 206 -25.17 4.41 -3.92
C SER A 206 -26.67 4.66 -4.14
N SER A 207 -27.48 4.33 -3.15
CA SER A 207 -28.90 4.71 -3.12
C SER A 207 -29.06 6.23 -3.03
N PHE A 208 -30.13 6.76 -3.62
CA PHE A 208 -30.46 8.19 -3.47
C PHE A 208 -30.73 8.57 -2.00
N TRP A 209 -31.27 7.64 -1.22
CA TRP A 209 -31.65 7.85 0.18
C TRP A 209 -30.51 7.60 1.19
N ASP A 210 -29.55 6.74 0.82
CA ASP A 210 -28.41 6.44 1.67
C ASP A 210 -27.14 6.36 0.82
N ARG A 211 -26.37 7.44 0.85
CA ARG A 211 -25.10 7.55 0.12
C ARG A 211 -23.93 6.83 0.81
N SER A 212 -24.11 6.40 2.05
CA SER A 212 -23.10 5.61 2.75
C SER A 212 -23.03 4.18 2.19
N GLU A 213 -24.16 3.64 1.74
CA GLU A 213 -24.27 2.29 1.24
C GLU A 213 -23.85 2.15 -0.23
N MET A 214 -23.00 1.18 -0.53
CA MET A 214 -22.54 0.87 -1.88
C MET A 214 -23.26 -0.37 -2.42
N SER A 215 -24.33 -0.17 -3.17
CA SER A 215 -25.10 -1.27 -3.81
C SER A 215 -24.42 -1.88 -5.04
N GLY A 216 -23.36 -1.24 -5.54
CA GLY A 216 -22.58 -1.63 -6.69
C GLY A 216 -21.56 -0.58 -7.05
N PHE A 217 -20.88 -0.74 -8.17
CA PHE A 217 -19.95 0.26 -8.68
C PHE A 217 -20.01 0.35 -10.20
N SER A 218 -19.57 1.49 -10.70
CA SER A 218 -19.32 1.67 -12.12
C SER A 218 -17.82 1.66 -12.38
N LEU A 219 -17.41 0.90 -13.38
CA LEU A 219 -16.05 0.90 -13.90
C LEU A 219 -16.01 1.71 -15.18
N ILE A 220 -15.29 2.82 -15.17
CA ILE A 220 -15.05 3.65 -16.35
C ILE A 220 -13.70 3.26 -16.90
N ARG A 221 -13.66 2.79 -18.13
CA ARG A 221 -12.44 2.49 -18.87
C ARG A 221 -12.20 3.55 -19.93
N ILE A 222 -11.03 4.15 -19.91
CA ILE A 222 -10.61 5.17 -20.87
C ILE A 222 -9.37 4.65 -21.61
N LYS A 223 -9.56 4.30 -22.89
CA LYS A 223 -8.44 3.93 -23.78
C LYS A 223 -7.75 5.16 -24.35
N ASN A 224 -8.53 6.16 -24.67
CA ASN A 224 -8.11 7.48 -25.16
C ASN A 224 -9.30 8.45 -25.07
N VAL A 225 -9.10 9.69 -25.47
CA VAL A 225 -10.12 10.75 -25.37
C VAL A 225 -11.42 10.43 -26.09
N SER A 226 -11.39 9.62 -27.16
CA SER A 226 -12.58 9.26 -27.96
C SER A 226 -13.21 7.92 -27.56
N ASN A 227 -12.51 7.09 -26.80
CA ASN A 227 -12.93 5.73 -26.47
C ASN A 227 -13.06 5.57 -24.95
N ILE A 228 -14.24 5.91 -24.46
CA ILE A 228 -14.61 5.85 -23.04
C ILE A 228 -15.77 4.86 -22.91
N PHE A 229 -15.60 3.87 -22.04
CA PHE A 229 -16.58 2.82 -21.79
C PHE A 229 -17.04 2.86 -20.33
N LEU A 230 -18.32 2.62 -20.12
CA LEU A 230 -18.93 2.54 -18.79
C LEU A 230 -19.50 1.14 -18.59
N HIS A 231 -19.08 0.50 -17.51
CA HIS A 231 -19.50 -0.83 -17.12
C HIS A 231 -20.11 -0.78 -15.72
N GLN A 232 -21.18 -1.53 -15.48
CA GLN A 232 -21.86 -1.58 -14.19
C GLN A 232 -21.63 -2.93 -13.52
N PHE A 233 -21.35 -2.93 -12.23
CA PHE A 233 -21.18 -4.14 -11.44
C PHE A 233 -22.00 -4.05 -10.16
N SER A 234 -22.75 -5.11 -9.85
CA SER A 234 -23.50 -5.19 -8.60
C SER A 234 -23.61 -6.64 -8.11
N PRO A 235 -23.53 -6.90 -6.80
CA PRO A 235 -23.97 -8.17 -6.25
C PRO A 235 -25.49 -8.26 -6.28
N GLU A 236 -26.05 -9.47 -6.34
CA GLU A 236 -27.50 -9.69 -6.47
C GLU A 236 -28.32 -9.00 -5.37
N SER A 237 -27.93 -9.17 -4.11
CA SER A 237 -28.70 -8.67 -2.97
C SER A 237 -27.86 -8.03 -1.86
N ASP A 238 -26.56 -8.13 -1.94
CA ASP A 238 -25.65 -7.60 -0.94
C ASP A 238 -25.21 -6.17 -1.25
N LYS A 239 -24.58 -5.54 -0.25
CA LYS A 239 -23.89 -4.26 -0.40
C LYS A 239 -22.39 -4.50 -0.35
N ILE A 240 -21.61 -3.63 -0.96
CA ILE A 240 -20.15 -3.70 -0.98
C ILE A 240 -19.62 -2.83 0.17
N THR A 241 -18.75 -3.37 1.02
CA THR A 241 -18.18 -2.65 2.16
C THR A 241 -16.73 -2.24 1.95
N ASP A 242 -16.01 -3.01 1.15
CA ASP A 242 -14.62 -2.72 0.81
C ASP A 242 -14.36 -3.15 -0.64
N LEU A 243 -13.61 -2.35 -1.39
CA LEU A 243 -13.38 -2.58 -2.81
C LEU A 243 -11.92 -2.30 -3.16
N PHE A 244 -11.32 -3.24 -3.83
CA PHE A 244 -9.95 -3.18 -4.32
C PHE A 244 -9.89 -3.37 -5.82
N MET A 245 -9.00 -2.65 -6.50
CA MET A 245 -8.77 -2.74 -7.94
C MET A 245 -7.27 -2.78 -8.20
N ASP A 246 -6.85 -3.66 -9.09
CA ASP A 246 -5.50 -3.70 -9.66
C ASP A 246 -5.58 -4.04 -11.15
N TYR A 247 -4.47 -3.91 -11.86
CA TYR A 247 -4.35 -4.28 -13.27
C TYR A 247 -3.22 -5.29 -13.45
N ASP A 248 -3.54 -6.41 -14.07
CA ASP A 248 -2.56 -7.43 -14.47
C ASP A 248 -1.97 -7.07 -15.83
N GLU A 249 -0.82 -6.43 -15.81
CA GLU A 249 -0.12 -5.98 -17.03
C GLU A 249 0.30 -7.13 -17.94
N LYS A 250 0.56 -8.31 -17.36
CA LYS A 250 1.02 -9.48 -18.11
C LYS A 250 -0.10 -10.09 -18.94
N ASN A 251 -1.30 -10.17 -18.38
CA ASN A 251 -2.46 -10.80 -19.00
C ASN A 251 -3.48 -9.76 -19.51
N GLU A 252 -3.19 -8.47 -19.40
CA GLU A 252 -4.06 -7.34 -19.79
C GLU A 252 -5.48 -7.44 -19.20
N ARG A 253 -5.54 -7.71 -17.87
CA ARG A 253 -6.78 -7.90 -17.15
C ARG A 253 -6.96 -6.89 -16.04
N ILE A 254 -8.17 -6.37 -15.90
CA ILE A 254 -8.59 -5.68 -14.68
C ILE A 254 -8.89 -6.72 -13.60
N VAL A 255 -8.42 -6.47 -12.39
CA VAL A 255 -8.62 -7.32 -11.22
C VAL A 255 -9.42 -6.56 -10.19
N LEU A 256 -10.50 -7.16 -9.74
CA LEU A 256 -11.43 -6.58 -8.80
C LEU A 256 -11.64 -7.54 -7.63
N ALA A 257 -11.62 -7.01 -6.41
CA ALA A 257 -11.88 -7.77 -5.20
C ALA A 257 -12.58 -6.90 -4.16
N GLY A 258 -13.43 -7.52 -3.34
CA GLY A 258 -14.14 -6.76 -2.33
C GLY A 258 -14.81 -7.65 -1.28
N PHE A 259 -15.29 -7.00 -0.23
CA PHE A 259 -16.17 -7.59 0.77
C PHE A 259 -17.61 -7.17 0.55
N THR A 260 -18.54 -8.03 0.98
CA THR A 260 -19.96 -7.75 0.94
C THR A 260 -20.59 -7.85 2.32
N THR A 261 -21.69 -7.15 2.53
CA THR A 261 -22.51 -7.19 3.73
C THR A 261 -23.99 -7.16 3.37
N VAL A 262 -24.86 -7.54 4.33
CA VAL A 262 -26.31 -7.34 4.20
C VAL A 262 -26.72 -5.95 4.69
N ASN A 263 -26.23 -5.52 5.85
CA ASN A 263 -26.79 -4.34 6.54
C ASN A 263 -25.78 -3.38 7.17
N ASP A 264 -24.51 -3.77 7.37
CA ASP A 264 -23.56 -3.00 8.20
C ASP A 264 -22.19 -2.96 7.54
N GLU A 265 -21.74 -1.78 7.14
CA GLU A 265 -20.46 -1.56 6.44
C GLU A 265 -19.22 -1.97 7.25
N SER A 266 -19.33 -2.07 8.58
CA SER A 266 -18.23 -2.58 9.42
C SER A 266 -18.14 -4.11 9.42
N LYS A 267 -19.08 -4.80 8.76
CA LYS A 267 -19.20 -6.26 8.75
C LYS A 267 -19.10 -6.82 7.34
N ALA A 268 -18.59 -8.04 7.25
CA ALA A 268 -18.51 -8.79 6.01
C ALA A 268 -19.18 -10.17 6.17
N ASN A 269 -20.11 -10.48 5.27
CA ASN A 269 -20.79 -11.79 5.18
C ASN A 269 -20.26 -12.63 4.03
N GLY A 270 -19.48 -12.05 3.14
CA GLY A 270 -18.92 -12.69 1.96
C GLY A 270 -17.86 -11.83 1.29
N TYR A 271 -17.31 -12.34 0.22
CA TYR A 271 -16.28 -11.69 -0.58
C TYR A 271 -16.40 -12.06 -2.06
N PHE A 272 -15.79 -11.25 -2.88
CA PHE A 272 -15.60 -11.53 -4.29
C PHE A 272 -14.17 -11.20 -4.71
N GLY A 273 -13.69 -11.89 -5.74
CA GLY A 273 -12.42 -11.60 -6.38
C GLY A 273 -12.42 -12.23 -7.76
N PHE A 274 -12.19 -11.45 -8.81
CA PHE A 274 -12.18 -11.95 -10.19
C PHE A 274 -11.26 -11.10 -11.06
N SER A 275 -10.88 -11.64 -12.22
CA SER A 275 -10.16 -10.90 -13.25
C SER A 275 -10.86 -11.02 -14.58
N ILE A 276 -10.91 -9.92 -15.33
CA ILE A 276 -11.56 -9.86 -16.62
C ILE A 276 -10.71 -9.08 -17.62
N SER A 277 -10.62 -9.58 -18.88
CA SER A 277 -9.96 -8.84 -19.95
C SER A 277 -10.72 -7.54 -20.23
N GLY A 278 -9.98 -6.46 -20.44
CA GLY A 278 -10.58 -5.17 -20.71
C GLY A 278 -11.50 -5.16 -21.94
N ASN A 279 -11.27 -6.05 -22.92
CA ASN A 279 -12.13 -6.14 -24.11
C ASN A 279 -13.40 -6.97 -23.88
N ASP A 280 -13.44 -7.78 -22.84
CA ASP A 280 -14.53 -8.71 -22.52
C ASP A 280 -15.40 -8.21 -21.36
N ILE A 281 -15.19 -6.99 -20.87
CA ILE A 281 -15.99 -6.42 -19.78
C ILE A 281 -17.41 -6.18 -20.29
N PRO A 282 -18.44 -6.83 -19.73
CA PRO A 282 -19.82 -6.60 -20.11
C PRO A 282 -20.28 -5.20 -19.68
N GLU A 283 -21.33 -4.69 -20.33
CA GLU A 283 -21.93 -3.40 -19.95
C GLU A 283 -22.51 -3.46 -18.54
N ASP A 284 -23.25 -4.53 -18.23
CA ASP A 284 -23.77 -4.85 -16.91
C ASP A 284 -23.33 -6.26 -16.49
N ALA A 285 -22.84 -6.40 -15.27
CA ALA A 285 -22.37 -7.68 -14.71
C ALA A 285 -22.84 -7.87 -13.27
N GLU A 286 -23.32 -9.08 -13.00
CA GLU A 286 -23.55 -9.54 -11.64
C GLU A 286 -22.27 -10.09 -11.05
N ILE A 287 -21.97 -9.69 -9.80
CA ILE A 287 -20.80 -10.14 -9.06
C ILE A 287 -21.09 -11.46 -8.35
N LEU A 288 -20.29 -12.49 -8.63
CA LEU A 288 -20.33 -13.75 -7.90
C LEU A 288 -19.76 -13.55 -6.49
N VAL A 289 -20.61 -13.67 -5.48
CA VAL A 289 -20.24 -13.53 -4.06
C VAL A 289 -20.03 -14.89 -3.41
N ASN A 290 -18.85 -15.12 -2.85
CA ASN A 290 -18.54 -16.28 -2.03
C ASN A 290 -18.92 -15.98 -0.57
N LYS A 291 -19.97 -16.62 -0.06
CA LYS A 291 -20.43 -16.41 1.32
C LYS A 291 -19.52 -17.09 2.34
N PHE A 292 -19.28 -16.43 3.47
CA PHE A 292 -18.60 -17.05 4.58
C PHE A 292 -19.49 -18.11 5.24
N THR A 293 -18.96 -19.32 5.45
CA THR A 293 -19.64 -20.38 6.16
C THR A 293 -19.62 -20.13 7.67
N THR A 294 -20.60 -20.65 8.39
CA THR A 294 -20.67 -20.55 9.87
C THR A 294 -19.44 -21.12 10.56
N ASP A 295 -18.89 -22.22 10.02
CA ASP A 295 -17.67 -22.84 10.54
C ASP A 295 -16.45 -21.95 10.35
N PHE A 296 -16.29 -21.36 9.17
CA PHE A 296 -15.21 -20.40 8.92
C PHE A 296 -15.27 -19.19 9.84
N ILE A 297 -16.46 -18.59 10.02
CA ILE A 297 -16.66 -17.48 10.95
C ILE A 297 -16.34 -17.92 12.39
N SER A 298 -16.70 -19.15 12.77
CA SER A 298 -16.36 -19.75 14.06
C SER A 298 -14.85 -19.87 14.25
N ASP A 299 -14.14 -20.38 13.25
CA ASP A 299 -12.68 -20.55 13.26
C ASP A 299 -11.96 -19.21 13.39
N VAL A 300 -12.41 -18.19 12.64
CA VAL A 300 -11.86 -16.83 12.67
C VAL A 300 -12.13 -16.15 14.02
N THR A 301 -13.34 -16.25 14.55
CA THR A 301 -13.76 -15.48 15.74
C THR A 301 -13.54 -16.19 17.05
N GLY A 302 -13.25 -17.51 17.04
CA GLY A 302 -13.20 -18.36 18.23
C GLY A 302 -14.55 -18.54 18.95
N LYS A 303 -15.68 -18.14 18.30
CA LYS A 303 -17.02 -18.22 18.86
C LYS A 303 -17.75 -19.46 18.34
N LYS A 304 -18.71 -19.99 19.11
CA LYS A 304 -19.50 -21.15 18.68
C LYS A 304 -20.19 -20.87 17.33
N PRO A 305 -20.28 -21.89 16.45
CA PRO A 305 -20.94 -21.75 15.13
C PRO A 305 -22.35 -21.17 15.25
N GLY A 306 -22.70 -20.24 14.37
CA GLY A 306 -24.00 -19.58 14.34
C GLY A 306 -24.24 -18.49 15.38
N LYS A 307 -23.32 -18.27 16.34
CA LYS A 307 -23.40 -17.15 17.29
C LYS A 307 -23.08 -15.81 16.65
N VAL A 308 -22.19 -15.81 15.69
CA VAL A 308 -21.81 -14.65 14.86
C VAL A 308 -22.03 -15.08 13.43
N LYS A 309 -22.63 -14.19 12.62
CA LYS A 309 -22.99 -14.47 11.21
C LYS A 309 -22.11 -13.70 10.23
N GLU A 310 -21.35 -12.72 10.68
CA GLU A 310 -20.55 -11.82 9.87
C GLU A 310 -19.21 -11.54 10.54
N LEU A 311 -18.17 -11.34 9.78
CA LEU A 311 -16.87 -10.88 10.28
C LEU A 311 -16.91 -9.36 10.50
N THR A 312 -16.32 -8.88 11.59
CA THR A 312 -16.33 -7.45 11.94
C THR A 312 -14.91 -6.89 11.88
N ASP A 313 -14.78 -5.67 11.38
CA ASP A 313 -13.52 -4.88 11.34
C ASP A 313 -12.40 -5.49 10.49
N TYR A 314 -12.72 -6.40 9.57
CA TYR A 314 -11.77 -6.88 8.57
C TYR A 314 -11.72 -5.88 7.39
N LYS A 315 -10.48 -5.53 6.99
CA LYS A 315 -10.19 -4.63 5.86
C LYS A 315 -9.26 -5.31 4.89
N ILE A 316 -9.53 -5.16 3.60
CA ILE A 316 -8.62 -5.63 2.55
C ILE A 316 -7.40 -4.72 2.56
N GLN A 317 -6.22 -5.29 2.78
CA GLN A 317 -4.94 -4.56 2.79
C GLN A 317 -4.23 -4.68 1.45
N ASP A 318 -4.25 -5.88 0.85
CA ASP A 318 -3.57 -6.17 -0.40
C ASP A 318 -4.34 -7.18 -1.25
N ILE A 319 -4.06 -7.18 -2.55
CA ILE A 319 -4.41 -8.27 -3.46
C ILE A 319 -3.17 -8.75 -4.21
N ILE A 320 -3.15 -10.05 -4.53
CA ILE A 320 -2.12 -10.65 -5.35
C ILE A 320 -2.79 -11.31 -6.54
N VAL A 321 -2.36 -10.93 -7.72
CA VAL A 321 -2.79 -11.57 -8.95
C VAL A 321 -1.95 -12.82 -9.18
N ARG A 322 -2.61 -13.95 -9.31
CA ARG A 322 -1.96 -15.23 -9.62
C ARG A 322 -1.65 -15.33 -11.11
N ASN A 323 -0.68 -16.16 -11.47
CA ASN A 323 -0.29 -16.36 -12.88
C ASN A 323 -1.42 -16.89 -13.77
N ASP A 324 -2.39 -17.60 -13.20
CA ASP A 324 -3.59 -18.11 -13.87
C ASP A 324 -4.72 -17.06 -13.98
N GLY A 325 -4.50 -15.86 -13.49
CA GLY A 325 -5.49 -14.77 -13.42
C GLY A 325 -6.42 -14.85 -12.21
N GLY A 326 -6.27 -15.83 -11.33
CA GLY A 326 -6.96 -15.86 -10.04
C GLY A 326 -6.45 -14.78 -9.10
N VAL A 327 -7.15 -14.55 -8.00
CA VAL A 327 -6.87 -13.49 -7.04
C VAL A 327 -6.66 -14.06 -5.65
N ILE A 328 -5.65 -13.57 -4.93
CA ILE A 328 -5.51 -13.78 -3.49
C ILE A 328 -5.77 -12.44 -2.82
N ILE A 329 -6.80 -12.39 -1.98
CA ILE A 329 -7.17 -11.24 -1.16
C ILE A 329 -6.50 -11.42 0.19
N ILE A 330 -5.79 -10.40 0.66
CA ILE A 330 -5.19 -10.36 1.99
C ILE A 330 -5.95 -9.33 2.82
N SER A 331 -6.63 -9.81 3.85
CA SER A 331 -7.43 -8.98 4.73
C SER A 331 -6.93 -9.11 6.17
N GLU A 332 -6.88 -8.00 6.87
CA GLU A 332 -6.42 -7.91 8.27
C GLU A 332 -7.56 -7.37 9.15
N LEU A 333 -7.68 -7.90 10.35
CA LEU A 333 -8.56 -7.34 11.37
C LEU A 333 -7.91 -6.06 11.93
N VAL A 334 -8.57 -4.91 11.71
CA VAL A 334 -8.07 -3.59 12.11
C VAL A 334 -9.11 -2.88 12.96
N LYS A 335 -8.74 -2.57 14.22
CA LYS A 335 -9.59 -1.83 15.15
C LYS A 335 -8.87 -0.64 15.72
N GLU A 336 -9.60 0.45 15.86
CA GLU A 336 -9.16 1.66 16.52
C GLU A 336 -10.17 2.06 17.59
N PHE A 337 -9.68 2.25 18.82
CA PHE A 337 -10.52 2.69 19.94
C PHE A 337 -9.96 3.95 20.56
N THR A 338 -10.77 5.00 20.60
CA THR A 338 -10.46 6.20 21.35
C THR A 338 -10.95 6.01 22.79
N ARG A 339 -10.01 5.90 23.74
CA ARG A 339 -10.35 5.93 25.17
C ARG A 339 -10.49 7.37 25.62
N ARG A 340 -11.66 7.73 26.14
CA ARG A 340 -11.83 9.00 26.83
C ARG A 340 -11.10 8.93 28.17
N SER A 341 -10.20 9.90 28.43
CA SER A 341 -9.63 10.03 29.78
C SER A 341 -10.75 10.39 30.75
N GLN A 342 -10.91 9.60 31.80
CA GLN A 342 -11.86 9.94 32.89
C GLN A 342 -11.32 11.02 33.84
N MET A 343 -10.11 11.51 33.66
CA MET A 343 -9.52 12.56 34.48
C MET A 343 -9.90 13.95 33.98
N ASN A 344 -11.09 14.39 34.29
CA ASN A 344 -11.39 15.80 34.43
C ASN A 344 -10.83 16.30 35.79
N ALA A 345 -9.52 16.27 36.00
CA ALA A 345 -8.92 16.95 37.12
C ALA A 345 -8.82 18.44 36.75
N PRO A 346 -9.46 19.35 37.48
CA PRO A 346 -9.25 20.79 37.28
C PRO A 346 -7.75 21.07 37.54
N ASN A 347 -7.14 21.89 36.68
CA ASN A 347 -5.82 22.43 36.96
C ASN A 347 -5.89 23.38 38.17
N GLN A 348 -4.74 23.80 38.71
CA GLN A 348 -4.66 24.74 39.85
C GLN A 348 -5.42 26.07 39.60
N PHE A 349 -5.85 26.36 38.38
CA PHE A 349 -6.54 27.56 37.96
C PHE A 349 -8.02 27.34 37.65
N GLY A 350 -8.57 26.13 37.88
CA GLY A 350 -9.98 25.80 37.65
C GLY A 350 -10.40 25.59 36.19
N ASP A 351 -9.46 25.64 35.24
CA ASP A 351 -9.75 25.37 33.83
C ASP A 351 -9.72 23.87 33.56
N TYR A 352 -10.72 23.36 32.88
CA TYR A 352 -10.77 22.00 32.39
C TYR A 352 -9.91 21.90 31.12
N LEU A 353 -8.73 21.29 31.24
CA LEU A 353 -7.99 20.88 30.04
C LEU A 353 -8.82 19.81 29.32
N PRO A 354 -9.04 19.93 28.00
CA PRO A 354 -9.69 18.87 27.25
C PRO A 354 -8.92 17.58 27.46
N ALA A 355 -9.60 16.57 27.97
CA ALA A 355 -9.02 15.26 28.18
C ALA A 355 -8.49 14.74 26.83
N ARG A 356 -7.17 14.59 26.72
CA ARG A 356 -6.53 14.00 25.54
C ARG A 356 -6.90 12.51 25.54
N GLY A 357 -7.81 12.11 24.63
CA GLY A 357 -8.15 10.71 24.48
C GLY A 357 -6.91 9.92 24.07
N LEU A 358 -6.71 8.77 24.66
CA LEU A 358 -5.70 7.79 24.22
C LEU A 358 -6.31 6.97 23.08
N ILE A 359 -5.56 6.72 22.03
CA ILE A 359 -6.00 5.89 20.90
C ILE A 359 -5.27 4.55 20.96
N ASP A 360 -6.05 3.49 21.04
CA ASP A 360 -5.57 2.10 20.98
C ASP A 360 -5.74 1.56 19.56
N TYR A 361 -4.68 1.00 19.00
CA TYR A 361 -4.66 0.38 17.69
C TYR A 361 -4.47 -1.13 17.83
N TYR A 362 -5.33 -1.90 17.18
CA TYR A 362 -5.27 -3.36 17.10
C TYR A 362 -5.14 -3.78 15.64
N HIS A 363 -4.09 -4.52 15.31
CA HIS A 363 -3.87 -5.17 14.03
C HIS A 363 -3.71 -6.67 14.30
N GLU A 364 -4.79 -7.41 14.12
CA GLU A 364 -4.86 -8.80 14.54
C GLU A 364 -4.88 -9.75 13.32
N ASP A 365 -5.55 -10.86 13.43
CA ASP A 365 -5.52 -11.96 12.47
C ASP A 365 -5.66 -11.54 11.01
N ILE A 366 -4.94 -12.26 10.14
CA ILE A 366 -5.00 -12.06 8.69
C ILE A 366 -5.78 -13.22 8.07
N ILE A 367 -6.70 -12.90 7.18
CA ILE A 367 -7.42 -13.87 6.35
C ILE A 367 -6.90 -13.78 4.93
N LEU A 368 -6.52 -14.93 4.38
CA LEU A 368 -6.21 -15.09 2.96
C LEU A 368 -7.39 -15.75 2.28
N LEU A 369 -7.89 -15.14 1.22
CA LEU A 369 -9.02 -15.65 0.41
C LEU A 369 -8.57 -15.74 -1.03
N SER A 370 -8.55 -16.94 -1.61
CA SER A 370 -8.14 -17.14 -2.99
C SER A 370 -9.33 -17.50 -3.86
N THR A 371 -9.41 -16.90 -5.05
CA THR A 371 -10.43 -17.17 -6.05
C THR A 371 -9.79 -17.60 -7.38
N PHE A 372 -10.55 -18.31 -8.18
CA PHE A 372 -10.26 -18.51 -9.60
C PHE A 372 -10.58 -17.24 -10.40
N PRO A 373 -10.13 -17.14 -11.68
CA PRO A 373 -10.43 -15.97 -12.52
C PRO A 373 -11.94 -15.68 -12.68
N ASP A 374 -12.78 -16.71 -12.64
CA ASP A 374 -14.25 -16.62 -12.74
C ASP A 374 -14.92 -16.19 -11.43
N GLY A 375 -14.16 -15.95 -10.37
CA GLY A 375 -14.64 -15.50 -9.06
C GLY A 375 -15.00 -16.60 -8.08
N LYS A 376 -14.98 -17.89 -8.47
CA LYS A 376 -15.25 -18.99 -7.52
C LYS A 376 -14.13 -19.15 -6.51
N GLU A 377 -14.51 -19.53 -5.27
CA GLU A 377 -13.54 -19.83 -4.21
C GLU A 377 -12.54 -20.92 -4.64
N HIS A 378 -11.25 -20.68 -4.42
CA HIS A 378 -10.20 -21.67 -4.61
C HIS A 378 -9.75 -22.26 -3.28
N TRP A 379 -9.31 -21.42 -2.35
CA TRP A 379 -8.97 -21.79 -0.97
C TRP A 379 -9.02 -20.56 -0.06
N ARG A 380 -9.07 -20.81 1.25
CA ARG A 380 -8.99 -19.78 2.28
C ARG A 380 -8.11 -20.23 3.43
N LYS A 381 -7.48 -19.29 4.13
CA LYS A 381 -6.57 -19.54 5.24
C LYS A 381 -6.64 -18.42 6.27
N ILE A 382 -6.47 -18.80 7.55
CA ILE A 382 -6.35 -17.86 8.66
C ILE A 382 -4.91 -17.89 9.15
N LEU A 383 -4.30 -16.71 9.31
CA LEU A 383 -2.96 -16.51 9.85
C LEU A 383 -3.11 -15.73 11.16
N PHE A 384 -2.84 -16.40 12.27
CA PHE A 384 -3.02 -15.82 13.61
C PHE A 384 -1.89 -14.85 13.93
N LYS A 385 -2.26 -13.60 14.15
CA LYS A 385 -1.37 -12.50 14.50
C LYS A 385 -2.05 -11.63 15.55
N LYS A 386 -1.27 -11.04 16.46
CA LYS A 386 -1.83 -10.12 17.45
C LYS A 386 -0.87 -8.98 17.71
N GLN A 387 -1.23 -7.79 17.28
CA GLN A 387 -0.47 -6.57 17.51
C GLN A 387 -1.35 -5.54 18.21
N PHE A 388 -0.74 -4.85 19.17
CA PHE A 388 -1.36 -3.75 19.90
C PHE A 388 -0.36 -2.61 20.04
N SER A 389 -0.79 -1.40 19.73
CA SER A 389 -0.04 -0.19 20.01
C SER A 389 -0.95 0.93 20.51
N GLN A 390 -0.36 2.00 21.04
CA GLN A 390 -1.11 3.10 21.65
C GLN A 390 -0.45 4.43 21.31
N ASP A 391 -1.25 5.41 20.86
CA ASP A 391 -0.85 6.79 20.56
C ASP A 391 0.33 6.95 19.58
N ASP A 392 0.60 5.94 18.77
CA ASP A 392 1.70 5.92 17.80
C ASP A 392 1.24 5.96 16.33
N GLY A 393 -0.07 6.12 16.09
CA GLY A 393 -0.65 6.08 14.75
C GLY A 393 -0.54 4.72 14.07
N ALA A 394 -0.35 3.64 14.84
CA ALA A 394 -0.15 2.27 14.36
C ALA A 394 1.05 2.11 13.39
N ILE A 395 2.05 3.00 13.47
CA ILE A 395 3.19 3.01 12.52
C ILE A 395 4.04 1.75 12.56
N TYR A 396 4.04 1.01 13.68
CA TYR A 396 4.77 -0.24 13.86
C TYR A 396 3.90 -1.48 13.66
N SER A 397 2.60 -1.29 13.43
CA SER A 397 1.61 -2.36 13.28
C SER A 397 1.43 -2.79 11.83
N SER A 398 0.62 -3.83 11.59
CA SER A 398 0.40 -4.46 10.30
C SER A 398 1.65 -5.18 9.77
N TYR A 399 1.74 -5.45 8.49
CA TYR A 399 2.78 -6.27 7.87
C TYR A 399 3.33 -5.59 6.61
N PHE A 400 4.45 -6.12 6.12
CA PHE A 400 4.99 -5.87 4.80
C PHE A 400 4.78 -7.09 3.90
N LEU A 401 4.19 -6.88 2.73
CA LEU A 401 4.02 -7.91 1.71
C LEU A 401 5.30 -8.02 0.86
N PHE A 402 6.10 -9.06 1.12
CA PHE A 402 7.33 -9.33 0.40
C PHE A 402 7.14 -10.48 -0.59
N LYS A 403 7.26 -10.19 -1.87
CA LYS A 403 7.04 -11.13 -2.98
C LYS A 403 8.39 -11.64 -3.50
N THR A 404 8.64 -12.92 -3.33
CA THR A 404 9.80 -13.60 -3.95
C THR A 404 9.31 -14.45 -5.14
N PRO A 405 10.19 -14.90 -6.03
CA PRO A 405 9.77 -15.72 -7.20
C PRO A 405 8.99 -16.99 -6.85
N SER A 406 9.24 -17.59 -5.68
CA SER A 406 8.65 -18.87 -5.28
C SER A 406 7.75 -18.78 -4.04
N ARG A 407 7.79 -17.69 -3.28
CA ARG A 407 7.12 -17.56 -2.00
C ARG A 407 6.58 -16.13 -1.79
N ILE A 408 5.52 -16.04 -1.03
CA ILE A 408 4.97 -14.79 -0.55
C ILE A 408 5.18 -14.76 0.95
N ARG A 409 5.65 -13.61 1.46
CA ARG A 409 5.97 -13.42 2.88
C ARG A 409 5.21 -12.22 3.42
N LEU A 410 4.59 -12.38 4.58
CA LEU A 410 4.02 -11.30 5.37
C LEU A 410 4.91 -11.11 6.58
N ILE A 411 5.72 -10.05 6.57
CA ILE A 411 6.73 -9.77 7.59
C ILE A 411 6.18 -8.70 8.53
N TYR A 412 6.23 -8.93 9.85
CA TYR A 412 5.63 -8.03 10.83
C TYR A 412 6.34 -8.08 12.19
N ASN A 413 6.13 -7.04 13.00
CA ASN A 413 6.54 -7.03 14.40
C ASN A 413 5.60 -7.89 15.21
N ASP A 414 6.10 -8.91 15.87
CA ASP A 414 5.30 -9.77 16.75
C ASP A 414 4.96 -9.06 18.07
N GLU A 415 5.96 -8.39 18.64
CA GLU A 415 5.81 -7.54 19.82
C GLU A 415 6.25 -6.12 19.53
N ILE A 416 5.46 -5.14 19.95
CA ILE A 416 5.71 -3.71 19.63
C ILE A 416 6.29 -2.95 20.83
N LYS A 417 6.04 -3.41 22.07
CA LYS A 417 6.34 -2.62 23.28
C LYS A 417 7.73 -2.85 23.91
N ASN A 418 8.12 -4.09 24.18
CA ASN A 418 9.28 -4.38 25.05
C ASN A 418 10.41 -5.11 24.34
N SER A 419 10.13 -6.07 23.50
CA SER A 419 11.12 -6.81 22.71
C SER A 419 10.57 -6.93 21.29
N ASN A 420 11.16 -6.16 20.38
CA ASN A 420 10.72 -6.18 18.99
C ASN A 420 11.21 -7.48 18.32
N THR A 421 10.42 -8.53 18.40
CA THR A 421 10.64 -9.74 17.61
C THR A 421 9.95 -9.57 16.27
N VAL A 422 10.62 -9.97 15.20
CA VAL A 422 10.10 -9.95 13.84
C VAL A 422 9.75 -11.38 13.45
N SER A 423 8.52 -11.57 13.06
CA SER A 423 8.02 -12.83 12.52
C SER A 423 7.56 -12.66 11.08
N GLU A 424 7.50 -13.76 10.37
CA GLU A 424 6.91 -13.82 9.04
C GLU A 424 5.99 -15.02 8.89
N TYR A 425 4.94 -14.83 8.11
CA TYR A 425 4.23 -15.92 7.47
C TYR A 425 4.73 -16.08 6.05
N VAL A 426 5.15 -17.31 5.71
CA VAL A 426 5.55 -17.69 4.35
C VAL A 426 4.47 -18.57 3.80
N PHE A 427 3.92 -18.25 2.65
CA PHE A 427 2.91 -19.08 2.00
C PHE A 427 3.17 -19.23 0.50
N ASP A 428 2.66 -20.34 -0.03
CA ASP A 428 2.73 -20.68 -1.43
C ASP A 428 1.41 -20.40 -2.17
N PRO A 429 1.36 -20.51 -3.51
CA PRO A 429 0.16 -20.23 -4.29
C PRO A 429 -1.05 -21.14 -3.99
N ILE A 430 -0.83 -22.29 -3.34
CA ILE A 430 -1.90 -23.24 -2.94
C ILE A 430 -2.36 -23.07 -1.49
N GLY A 431 -1.85 -22.04 -0.80
CA GLY A 431 -2.29 -21.67 0.55
C GLY A 431 -1.61 -22.44 1.69
N GLN A 432 -0.56 -23.23 1.44
CA GLN A 432 0.24 -23.82 2.52
C GLN A 432 1.06 -22.71 3.16
N SER A 433 0.99 -22.61 4.48
CA SER A 433 1.64 -21.52 5.22
C SER A 433 2.48 -22.04 6.38
N GLU A 434 3.60 -21.39 6.63
CA GLU A 434 4.51 -21.61 7.74
C GLU A 434 4.83 -20.28 8.42
N ARG A 435 4.87 -20.28 9.76
CA ARG A 435 5.31 -19.11 10.54
C ARG A 435 6.75 -19.30 10.97
N LYS A 436 7.58 -18.28 10.77
CA LYS A 436 8.99 -18.27 11.15
C LYS A 436 9.32 -17.00 11.93
N SER A 437 10.26 -17.10 12.87
CA SER A 437 10.92 -15.94 13.45
C SER A 437 12.02 -15.49 12.49
N VAL A 438 12.07 -14.19 12.18
CA VAL A 438 13.02 -13.61 11.24
C VAL A 438 14.18 -12.97 12.02
N LEU A 439 13.86 -12.12 12.98
CA LEU A 439 14.83 -11.25 13.63
C LEU A 439 14.36 -10.86 15.02
N SER A 440 15.27 -10.90 16.00
CA SER A 440 15.08 -10.17 17.25
C SER A 440 15.77 -8.80 17.14
N THR A 441 15.02 -7.73 17.34
CA THR A 441 15.51 -6.35 17.25
C THR A 441 15.86 -5.78 18.62
N GLU A 442 15.63 -6.50 19.68
CA GLU A 442 15.86 -6.07 21.07
C GLU A 442 17.29 -5.60 21.30
N TYR A 443 18.28 -6.41 20.91
CA TYR A 443 19.70 -6.12 21.09
C TYR A 443 20.22 -4.99 20.20
N GLN A 444 19.52 -4.68 19.10
CA GLN A 444 19.90 -3.63 18.14
C GLN A 444 19.15 -2.32 18.38
N ASN A 445 18.26 -2.28 19.37
CA ASN A 445 17.42 -1.11 19.69
C ASN A 445 16.63 -0.54 18.51
N LEU A 446 16.25 -1.41 17.55
CA LEU A 446 15.51 -1.05 16.35
C LEU A 446 14.01 -1.05 16.61
N LYS A 447 13.28 -0.12 15.97
CA LYS A 447 11.82 -0.09 15.92
C LYS A 447 11.40 -0.05 14.45
N LEU A 448 11.12 -1.21 13.89
CA LEU A 448 10.90 -1.39 12.46
C LEU A 448 9.48 -1.01 12.04
N ARG A 449 9.36 -0.20 10.99
CA ARG A 449 8.10 0.25 10.40
C ARG A 449 7.82 -0.56 9.13
N PHE A 450 7.29 -1.77 9.30
CA PHE A 450 7.07 -2.68 8.16
C PHE A 450 6.07 -2.14 7.14
N ARG A 451 5.10 -1.32 7.52
CA ARG A 451 4.19 -0.65 6.56
C ARG A 451 4.92 0.25 5.56
N ASP A 452 6.06 0.81 5.96
CA ASP A 452 6.87 1.71 5.14
C ASP A 452 8.09 0.99 4.54
N ALA A 453 8.13 -0.34 4.62
CA ALA A 453 9.19 -1.13 4.01
C ALA A 453 9.13 -1.11 2.48
N ILE A 454 10.27 -1.24 1.85
CA ILE A 454 10.42 -1.19 0.39
C ILE A 454 11.17 -2.42 -0.07
N GLN A 455 10.60 -3.17 -1.00
CA GLN A 455 11.30 -4.26 -1.67
C GLN A 455 12.32 -3.68 -2.67
N ILE A 456 13.59 -4.05 -2.52
CA ILE A 456 14.70 -3.55 -3.36
C ILE A 456 15.28 -4.60 -4.30
N GLY A 457 14.81 -5.83 -4.20
CA GLY A 457 15.24 -6.93 -5.03
C GLY A 457 14.41 -8.19 -4.79
N PRO A 458 14.70 -9.28 -5.51
CA PRO A 458 13.98 -10.56 -5.34
C PRO A 458 14.09 -11.13 -3.92
N SER A 459 15.21 -10.86 -3.22
CA SER A 459 15.49 -11.37 -1.89
C SER A 459 15.88 -10.29 -0.87
N SER A 460 15.67 -9.00 -1.18
CA SER A 460 16.12 -7.90 -0.33
C SER A 460 15.07 -6.84 -0.13
N LEU A 461 14.99 -6.30 1.08
CA LEU A 461 14.13 -5.17 1.44
C LEU A 461 14.84 -4.16 2.32
N ILE A 462 14.34 -2.94 2.35
CA ILE A 462 14.72 -1.90 3.30
C ILE A 462 13.51 -1.56 4.17
N VAL A 463 13.72 -1.54 5.48
CA VAL A 463 12.71 -1.16 6.47
C VAL A 463 13.22 0.07 7.23
N PRO A 464 12.45 1.15 7.32
CA PRO A 464 12.75 2.24 8.22
C PRO A 464 12.64 1.78 9.68
N SER A 465 13.62 2.15 10.50
CA SER A 465 13.54 2.01 11.95
C SER A 465 13.54 3.39 12.57
N GLU A 466 12.44 3.80 13.17
CA GLU A 466 12.26 5.13 13.72
C GLU A 466 12.18 5.12 15.23
N LYS A 467 12.99 5.96 15.88
CA LYS A 467 12.97 6.16 17.34
C LYS A 467 13.41 7.58 17.69
N SER A 468 12.62 8.28 18.48
CA SER A 468 13.00 9.58 19.07
C SER A 468 13.50 10.61 18.04
N TRP A 469 12.77 10.81 16.93
CA TRP A 469 13.12 11.73 15.84
C TRP A 469 14.40 11.37 15.07
N LYS A 470 14.81 10.11 15.16
CA LYS A 470 15.90 9.54 14.40
C LYS A 470 15.41 8.33 13.63
N ILE A 471 15.97 8.12 12.46
CA ILE A 471 15.66 7.01 11.58
C ILE A 471 16.94 6.30 11.16
N ASN A 472 16.88 4.98 11.09
CA ASN A 472 17.87 4.15 10.43
C ASN A 472 17.19 3.45 9.24
N MET A 473 17.88 3.31 8.14
CA MET A 473 17.52 2.35 7.12
C MET A 473 18.06 0.98 7.52
N VAL A 474 17.20 -0.03 7.55
CA VAL A 474 17.56 -1.40 7.87
C VAL A 474 17.34 -2.26 6.65
N ARG A 475 18.42 -2.77 6.06
CA ARG A 475 18.35 -3.70 4.95
C ARG A 475 18.35 -5.13 5.47
N ILE A 476 17.41 -5.92 4.99
CA ILE A 476 17.27 -7.35 5.27
C ILE A 476 17.43 -8.10 3.97
N ASP A 477 18.43 -8.96 3.91
CA ASP A 477 18.69 -9.85 2.76
C ASP A 477 18.32 -11.28 3.16
N TYR A 478 17.50 -11.92 2.34
CA TYR A 478 17.17 -13.33 2.42
C TYR A 478 18.10 -14.12 1.49
N ASP A 479 18.69 -15.18 1.98
CA ASP A 479 19.54 -16.10 1.21
C ASP A 479 18.74 -17.00 0.26
#